data_267b07e5914a0b463d892b1dd42695cc
#
_entry.id   267b07e5914a0b463d892b1dd42695cc
#
_cell.length_a   1.000
_cell.length_b   1.000
_cell.length_c   1.000
_cell.angle_alpha   90.00
_cell.angle_beta   90.00
_cell.angle_gamma   90.00
#
_symmetry.space_group_name_H-M   'P 1'
#
loop_
_entity.id
_entity.type
_entity.pdbx_description
1 polymer ?
#
loop_
_entity_poly.entity_id
_entity_poly.type
_entity_poly.pdbx_seq_one_letter_code
_entity_poly.pdbx_strand_id
1 'polypeptide(L)'
;MRPGSAWLWTCALLGAAHTDAHAQPPSEKTSEIIGWIAMSGDAGGLPFMVIDKVGAEIFVYDRTGRFMGSTPALVGSARGDHEVVGVGDRELSDIKPSERTTPAGRFVARIGPSLGLGRVLWIHIPGAVALHPVIYDYPEEKRVERLRSPEPDDNRITYGCINISPMFYENVVRPLFAGTGVVYIVPEKRPLASTFPGYARARRAGLTPGGSP
;
A
#
# COMPACT_ATOMS: atom_id res chain seq x y z
N MET A 1 58.35 20.42 9.38
CA MET A 1 57.13 20.47 8.58
C MET A 1 56.49 19.08 8.56
N ARG A 2 55.38 18.86 9.24
CA ARG A 2 54.62 17.61 9.22
C ARG A 2 53.33 17.84 8.44
N PRO A 3 52.94 16.99 7.46
CA PRO A 3 51.66 17.14 6.76
C PRO A 3 50.54 16.62 7.64
N GLY A 4 49.50 17.44 7.80
CA GLY A 4 48.27 17.11 8.52
C GLY A 4 47.40 16.13 7.74
N SER A 5 47.03 15.03 8.40
CA SER A 5 46.08 14.06 7.87
C SER A 5 44.67 14.59 7.96
N ALA A 6 44.02 14.87 6.81
CA ALA A 6 42.63 15.22 6.72
C ALA A 6 41.76 13.93 6.90
N TRP A 7 41.05 13.82 8.00
CA TRP A 7 40.04 12.78 8.22
C TRP A 7 38.75 13.16 7.50
N LEU A 8 38.46 12.50 6.39
CA LEU A 8 37.16 12.58 5.73
C LEU A 8 36.13 11.78 6.55
N TRP A 9 35.27 12.50 7.25
CA TRP A 9 34.08 11.90 7.88
C TRP A 9 33.04 11.64 6.80
N THR A 10 32.93 10.39 6.39
CA THR A 10 31.81 9.93 5.54
C THR A 10 30.60 9.75 6.44
N CYS A 11 29.72 10.74 6.50
CA CYS A 11 28.39 10.57 7.11
C CYS A 11 27.57 9.62 6.24
N ALA A 12 27.55 8.34 6.57
CA ALA A 12 26.56 7.40 6.07
C ALA A 12 25.22 7.79 6.66
N LEU A 13 24.35 8.45 5.89
CA LEU A 13 22.95 8.66 6.21
C LEU A 13 22.25 7.28 6.17
N LEU A 14 22.25 6.58 7.28
CA LEU A 14 21.34 5.46 7.51
C LEU A 14 19.93 6.05 7.57
N GLY A 15 19.23 6.01 6.44
CA GLY A 15 17.81 6.35 6.41
C GLY A 15 17.04 5.39 7.31
N ALA A 16 16.55 5.87 8.44
CA ALA A 16 15.71 5.10 9.33
C ALA A 16 14.38 4.76 8.63
N ALA A 17 13.95 3.51 8.68
CA ALA A 17 12.64 3.10 8.23
C ALA A 17 11.57 3.71 9.16
N HIS A 18 10.50 4.23 8.57
CA HIS A 18 9.39 4.81 9.32
C HIS A 18 8.32 3.73 9.55
N THR A 19 8.20 3.30 10.79
CA THR A 19 7.15 2.36 11.22
C THR A 19 6.35 2.98 12.37
N ASP A 20 5.04 2.83 12.32
CA ASP A 20 4.19 3.16 13.47
C ASP A 20 4.36 2.10 14.57
N ALA A 21 4.18 2.52 15.83
CA ALA A 21 4.44 1.66 17.00
C ALA A 21 3.56 0.40 17.07
N HIS A 22 2.47 0.36 16.29
CA HIS A 22 1.51 -0.75 16.22
C HIS A 22 1.49 -1.44 14.85
N ALA A 23 2.53 -1.23 14.02
CA ALA A 23 2.62 -1.85 12.70
C ALA A 23 2.57 -3.40 12.81
N GLN A 24 1.66 -4.01 12.07
CA GLN A 24 1.51 -5.47 12.03
C GLN A 24 2.53 -6.08 11.06
N PRO A 25 3.03 -7.29 11.35
CA PRO A 25 3.84 -8.01 10.38
C PRO A 25 2.99 -8.35 9.14
N PRO A 26 3.63 -8.47 7.96
CA PRO A 26 2.90 -8.82 6.74
C PRO A 26 2.28 -10.22 6.88
N SER A 27 1.05 -10.39 6.39
CA SER A 27 0.44 -11.71 6.26
C SER A 27 1.27 -12.62 5.34
N GLU A 28 1.03 -13.93 5.39
CA GLU A 28 1.76 -14.91 4.58
C GLU A 28 1.70 -14.56 3.07
N LYS A 29 0.52 -14.27 2.54
CA LYS A 29 0.35 -13.84 1.13
C LYS A 29 1.12 -12.55 0.84
N THR A 30 1.12 -11.62 1.76
CA THR A 30 1.83 -10.34 1.61
C THR A 30 3.33 -10.54 1.62
N SER A 31 3.85 -11.36 2.53
CA SER A 31 5.28 -11.74 2.58
C SER A 31 5.72 -12.42 1.28
N GLU A 32 4.90 -13.33 0.75
CA GLU A 32 5.16 -14.04 -0.49
C GLU A 32 5.22 -13.08 -1.70
N ILE A 33 4.29 -12.13 -1.80
CA ILE A 33 4.28 -11.12 -2.86
C ILE A 33 5.47 -10.17 -2.75
N ILE A 34 5.81 -9.69 -1.56
CA ILE A 34 7.00 -8.84 -1.34
C ILE A 34 8.26 -9.57 -1.83
N GLY A 35 8.44 -10.82 -1.42
CA GLY A 35 9.57 -11.64 -1.86
C GLY A 35 9.62 -11.84 -3.37
N TRP A 36 8.48 -12.12 -4.01
CA TRP A 36 8.40 -12.25 -5.46
C TRP A 36 8.73 -10.93 -6.17
N ILE A 37 8.21 -9.79 -5.72
CA ILE A 37 8.51 -8.48 -6.31
C ILE A 37 10.02 -8.20 -6.26
N ALA A 38 10.64 -8.45 -5.09
CA ALA A 38 12.08 -8.26 -4.90
C ALA A 38 12.93 -9.14 -5.82
N MET A 39 12.55 -10.41 -6.00
CA MET A 39 13.28 -11.36 -6.85
C MET A 39 13.07 -11.11 -8.35
N SER A 40 11.86 -10.77 -8.75
CA SER A 40 11.50 -10.62 -10.17
C SER A 40 11.76 -9.24 -10.74
N GLY A 41 11.89 -8.21 -9.89
CA GLY A 41 11.94 -6.82 -10.32
C GLY A 41 10.65 -6.32 -10.96
N ASP A 42 9.50 -6.93 -10.65
CA ASP A 42 8.19 -6.62 -11.29
C ASP A 42 7.77 -5.15 -11.15
N ALA A 43 8.28 -4.45 -10.12
CA ALA A 43 8.06 -3.01 -9.97
C ALA A 43 8.76 -2.16 -11.05
N GLY A 44 9.69 -2.75 -11.84
CA GLY A 44 10.34 -2.08 -12.96
C GLY A 44 11.22 -0.89 -12.56
N GLY A 45 11.86 -0.94 -11.40
CA GLY A 45 12.71 0.16 -10.89
C GLY A 45 11.90 1.39 -10.43
N LEU A 46 10.60 1.24 -10.22
CA LEU A 46 9.75 2.25 -9.62
C LEU A 46 9.62 2.03 -8.10
N PRO A 47 9.35 3.08 -7.31
CA PRO A 47 8.94 2.90 -5.93
C PRO A 47 7.63 2.09 -5.91
N PHE A 48 7.46 1.26 -4.90
CA PHE A 48 6.25 0.47 -4.81
C PHE A 48 5.74 0.34 -3.36
N MET A 49 4.46 0.03 -3.25
CA MET A 49 3.86 -0.35 -1.97
C MET A 49 3.05 -1.62 -2.12
N VAL A 50 2.95 -2.36 -1.02
CA VAL A 50 2.12 -3.55 -0.89
C VAL A 50 1.10 -3.30 0.20
N ILE A 51 -0.18 -3.44 -0.13
CA ILE A 51 -1.31 -3.23 0.76
C ILE A 51 -1.85 -4.59 1.17
N ASP A 52 -1.67 -4.90 2.45
CA ASP A 52 -2.21 -6.10 3.09
C ASP A 52 -3.61 -5.81 3.62
N LYS A 53 -4.64 -6.27 2.93
CA LYS A 53 -6.02 -6.06 3.38
C LYS A 53 -6.40 -6.94 4.59
N VAL A 54 -5.68 -8.04 4.80
CA VAL A 54 -5.94 -8.95 5.92
C VAL A 54 -5.37 -8.37 7.21
N GLY A 55 -4.12 -7.90 7.15
CA GLY A 55 -3.45 -7.25 8.27
C GLY A 55 -3.82 -5.76 8.42
N ALA A 56 -4.54 -5.18 7.44
CA ALA A 56 -4.84 -3.75 7.38
C ALA A 56 -3.59 -2.87 7.48
N GLU A 57 -2.53 -3.25 6.77
CA GLU A 57 -1.20 -2.65 6.83
C GLU A 57 -0.67 -2.33 5.43
N ILE A 58 0.18 -1.30 5.33
CA ILE A 58 0.90 -0.93 4.09
C ILE A 58 2.40 -1.05 4.32
N PHE A 59 3.10 -1.62 3.34
CA PHE A 59 4.55 -1.72 3.30
C PHE A 59 5.07 -0.95 2.09
N VAL A 60 5.98 0.00 2.30
CA VAL A 60 6.48 0.92 1.27
C VAL A 60 7.96 0.66 1.00
N TYR A 61 8.33 0.67 -0.28
CA TYR A 61 9.67 0.42 -0.78
C TYR A 61 10.08 1.49 -1.78
N ASP A 62 11.35 1.86 -1.77
CA ASP A 62 11.92 2.77 -2.76
C ASP A 62 12.23 2.06 -4.10
N ARG A 63 12.80 2.81 -5.04
CA ARG A 63 13.14 2.31 -6.39
C ARG A 63 14.16 1.18 -6.40
N THR A 64 14.95 1.05 -5.33
CA THR A 64 15.97 0.01 -5.18
C THR A 64 15.44 -1.23 -4.47
N GLY A 65 14.17 -1.21 -4.04
CA GLY A 65 13.55 -2.27 -3.24
C GLY A 65 13.87 -2.17 -1.75
N ARG A 66 14.47 -1.07 -1.28
CA ARG A 66 14.73 -0.84 0.13
C ARG A 66 13.42 -0.51 0.85
N PHE A 67 13.17 -1.16 1.98
CA PHE A 67 12.04 -0.88 2.85
C PHE A 67 12.14 0.53 3.44
N MET A 68 11.07 1.31 3.28
CA MET A 68 10.98 2.70 3.70
C MET A 68 10.09 2.90 4.93
N GLY A 69 9.22 1.93 5.21
CA GLY A 69 8.36 1.93 6.38
C GLY A 69 7.05 1.20 6.15
N SER A 70 6.30 1.01 7.23
CA SER A 70 4.94 0.48 7.23
C SER A 70 4.02 1.33 8.10
N THR A 71 2.72 1.23 7.87
CA THR A 71 1.69 1.94 8.63
C THR A 71 0.35 1.23 8.52
N PRO A 72 -0.45 1.23 9.61
CA PRO A 72 -1.84 0.79 9.55
C PRO A 72 -2.63 1.57 8.50
N ALA A 73 -3.61 0.90 7.89
CA ALA A 73 -4.47 1.48 6.87
C ALA A 73 -5.94 1.16 7.09
N LEU A 74 -6.81 2.14 6.86
CA LEU A 74 -8.24 1.88 6.72
C LEU A 74 -8.51 1.42 5.29
N VAL A 75 -9.32 0.37 5.15
CA VAL A 75 -9.67 -0.24 3.87
C VAL A 75 -11.20 -0.37 3.73
N GLY A 76 -11.64 -0.83 2.58
CA GLY A 76 -13.06 -1.05 2.29
C GLY A 76 -13.76 -1.87 3.36
N SER A 77 -14.96 -1.43 3.76
CA SER A 77 -15.74 -2.07 4.81
C SER A 77 -16.21 -3.48 4.44
N ALA A 78 -16.36 -3.77 3.15
CA ALA A 78 -16.67 -5.11 2.67
C ALA A 78 -15.40 -5.93 2.38
N ARG A 79 -15.42 -7.19 2.78
CA ARG A 79 -14.37 -8.16 2.39
C ARG A 79 -14.57 -8.62 0.96
N GLY A 80 -13.54 -8.51 0.15
CA GLY A 80 -13.58 -8.94 -1.24
C GLY A 80 -12.38 -8.43 -2.05
N ASP A 81 -12.27 -8.95 -3.28
CA ASP A 81 -11.12 -8.71 -4.15
C ASP A 81 -11.50 -8.09 -5.51
N HIS A 82 -12.79 -7.96 -5.76
CA HIS A 82 -13.30 -7.44 -7.02
C HIS A 82 -13.76 -6.00 -6.89
N GLU A 83 -13.53 -5.24 -7.93
CA GLU A 83 -14.21 -3.99 -8.16
C GLU A 83 -15.65 -4.26 -8.61
N VAL A 84 -16.57 -3.44 -8.15
CA VAL A 84 -17.93 -3.42 -8.71
C VAL A 84 -17.95 -2.47 -9.89
N VAL A 85 -18.33 -2.97 -11.05
CA VAL A 85 -18.35 -2.19 -12.30
C VAL A 85 -19.19 -0.94 -12.14
N GLY A 86 -18.62 0.22 -12.53
CA GLY A 86 -19.28 1.53 -12.45
C GLY A 86 -19.44 2.09 -11.03
N VAL A 87 -18.79 1.51 -10.02
CA VAL A 87 -18.87 2.01 -8.63
C VAL A 87 -18.32 3.42 -8.51
N GLY A 88 -17.27 3.74 -9.28
CA GLY A 88 -16.62 5.04 -9.24
C GLY A 88 -17.46 6.20 -9.79
N ASP A 89 -18.50 5.91 -10.55
CA ASP A 89 -19.40 6.91 -11.15
C ASP A 89 -20.67 7.15 -10.31
N ARG A 90 -20.81 6.44 -9.18
CA ARG A 90 -22.00 6.52 -8.33
C ARG A 90 -21.78 7.43 -7.13
N GLU A 91 -22.87 8.04 -6.66
CA GLU A 91 -22.87 8.72 -5.37
C GLU A 91 -22.57 7.73 -4.23
N LEU A 92 -21.84 8.18 -3.20
CA LEU A 92 -21.46 7.31 -2.07
C LEU A 92 -22.66 6.65 -1.39
N SER A 93 -23.80 7.38 -1.31
CA SER A 93 -25.07 6.87 -0.75
C SER A 93 -25.62 5.66 -1.49
N ASP A 94 -25.32 5.54 -2.79
CA ASP A 94 -25.83 4.48 -3.66
C ASP A 94 -24.95 3.24 -3.67
N ILE A 95 -23.76 3.31 -3.04
CA ILE A 95 -22.86 2.18 -2.91
C ILE A 95 -23.29 1.29 -1.73
N LYS A 96 -23.80 0.12 -2.07
CA LYS A 96 -24.27 -0.83 -1.05
C LYS A 96 -23.12 -1.28 -0.14
N PRO A 97 -23.39 -1.62 1.13
CA PRO A 97 -22.35 -2.10 2.04
C PRO A 97 -21.50 -3.24 1.49
N SER A 98 -22.10 -4.19 0.76
CA SER A 98 -21.40 -5.33 0.14
C SER A 98 -20.48 -4.96 -1.04
N GLU A 99 -20.62 -3.75 -1.57
CA GLU A 99 -19.85 -3.25 -2.71
C GLU A 99 -18.63 -2.41 -2.31
N ARG A 100 -18.52 -2.09 -1.01
CA ARG A 100 -17.46 -1.21 -0.46
C ARG A 100 -16.15 -1.97 -0.28
N THR A 101 -15.65 -2.57 -1.34
CA THR A 101 -14.42 -3.37 -1.35
C THR A 101 -13.22 -2.55 -1.81
N THR A 102 -12.04 -2.83 -1.27
CA THR A 102 -10.77 -2.40 -1.84
C THR A 102 -10.33 -3.48 -2.83
N PRO A 103 -10.32 -3.24 -4.16
CA PRO A 103 -10.05 -4.26 -5.16
C PRO A 103 -8.60 -4.73 -5.10
N ALA A 104 -8.36 -6.02 -5.28
CA ALA A 104 -7.02 -6.59 -5.33
C ALA A 104 -6.43 -6.52 -6.75
N GLY A 105 -5.13 -6.25 -6.85
CA GLY A 105 -4.44 -6.17 -8.14
C GLY A 105 -3.12 -5.45 -8.08
N ARG A 106 -2.50 -5.32 -9.26
CA ARG A 106 -1.31 -4.51 -9.51
C ARG A 106 -1.71 -3.24 -10.28
N PHE A 107 -1.42 -2.10 -9.75
CA PHE A 107 -1.83 -0.80 -10.29
C PHE A 107 -0.63 0.11 -10.47
N VAL A 108 -0.67 0.93 -11.54
CA VAL A 108 0.27 2.05 -11.70
C VAL A 108 -0.37 3.28 -11.07
N ALA A 109 0.28 3.84 -10.07
CA ALA A 109 -0.29 4.90 -9.25
C ALA A 109 0.45 6.23 -9.42
N ARG A 110 -0.29 7.34 -9.31
CA ARG A 110 0.24 8.71 -9.41
C ARG A 110 -0.50 9.64 -8.49
N ILE A 111 0.22 10.62 -7.93
CA ILE A 111 -0.40 11.69 -7.16
C ILE A 111 -1.10 12.66 -8.10
N GLY A 112 -2.36 12.91 -7.81
CA GLY A 112 -3.22 13.84 -8.57
C GLY A 112 -4.21 14.58 -7.68
N PRO A 113 -4.88 15.61 -8.22
CA PRO A 113 -5.92 16.33 -7.49
C PRO A 113 -7.15 15.45 -7.26
N SER A 114 -7.88 15.71 -6.18
CA SER A 114 -9.16 15.13 -5.87
C SER A 114 -10.08 16.18 -5.25
N LEU A 115 -11.37 16.16 -5.59
CA LEU A 115 -12.34 17.09 -5.01
C LEU A 115 -12.48 16.84 -3.52
N GLY A 116 -12.31 17.88 -2.72
CA GLY A 116 -12.45 17.82 -1.25
C GLY A 116 -11.29 17.18 -0.48
N LEU A 117 -10.42 16.38 -1.13
CA LEU A 117 -9.33 15.66 -0.48
C LEU A 117 -7.92 16.21 -0.81
N GLY A 118 -7.85 17.29 -1.62
CA GLY A 118 -6.57 17.85 -2.04
C GLY A 118 -5.82 16.96 -3.03
N ARG A 119 -4.59 16.56 -2.71
CA ARG A 119 -3.79 15.67 -3.56
C ARG A 119 -3.75 14.28 -2.95
N VAL A 120 -4.18 13.28 -3.72
CA VAL A 120 -4.25 11.88 -3.32
C VAL A 120 -3.37 11.02 -4.24
N LEU A 121 -2.99 9.84 -3.80
CA LEU A 121 -2.37 8.84 -4.67
C LEU A 121 -3.47 8.03 -5.35
N TRP A 122 -3.74 8.34 -6.61
CA TRP A 122 -4.69 7.59 -7.44
C TRP A 122 -4.11 6.22 -7.77
N ILE A 123 -4.84 5.18 -7.40
CA ILE A 123 -4.46 3.77 -7.62
C ILE A 123 -5.26 3.21 -8.80
N HIS A 124 -6.59 3.40 -8.78
CA HIS A 124 -7.48 2.88 -9.82
C HIS A 124 -8.59 3.88 -10.11
N ILE A 125 -8.42 4.65 -11.18
CA ILE A 125 -9.34 5.75 -11.51
C ILE A 125 -10.76 5.26 -11.85
N PRO A 126 -10.97 4.20 -12.69
CA PRO A 126 -12.32 3.73 -13.00
C PRO A 126 -13.12 3.31 -11.78
N GLY A 127 -12.47 2.74 -10.76
CA GLY A 127 -13.10 2.36 -9.49
C GLY A 127 -13.08 3.44 -8.43
N ALA A 128 -12.61 4.66 -8.75
CA ALA A 128 -12.41 5.77 -7.82
C ALA A 128 -11.60 5.39 -6.56
N VAL A 129 -10.61 4.47 -6.71
CA VAL A 129 -9.78 4.01 -5.60
C VAL A 129 -8.52 4.86 -5.49
N ALA A 130 -8.37 5.52 -4.35
CA ALA A 130 -7.21 6.32 -4.02
C ALA A 130 -6.69 6.02 -2.61
N LEU A 131 -5.41 6.35 -2.37
CA LEU A 131 -4.83 6.39 -1.04
C LEU A 131 -4.63 7.86 -0.65
N HIS A 132 -5.12 8.21 0.55
CA HIS A 132 -5.05 9.57 1.08
C HIS A 132 -4.98 9.57 2.62
N PRO A 133 -4.60 10.70 3.24
CA PRO A 133 -4.69 10.85 4.68
C PRO A 133 -6.11 10.59 5.21
N VAL A 134 -6.22 10.17 6.46
CA VAL A 134 -7.54 10.12 7.13
C VAL A 134 -8.21 11.48 7.08
N ILE A 135 -9.53 11.48 6.88
CA ILE A 135 -10.39 12.66 6.96
C ILE A 135 -11.03 12.71 8.36
N TYR A 136 -11.29 13.92 8.83
CA TYR A 136 -11.82 14.17 10.18
C TYR A 136 -13.28 14.64 10.17
N ASP A 137 -13.90 14.68 8.98
CA ASP A 137 -15.23 15.25 8.76
C ASP A 137 -16.36 14.38 9.36
N TYR A 138 -16.04 13.12 9.71
CA TYR A 138 -16.98 12.16 10.27
C TYR A 138 -16.45 11.60 11.60
N PRO A 139 -16.54 12.37 12.71
CA PRO A 139 -15.97 11.97 14.00
C PRO A 139 -16.57 10.69 14.58
N GLU A 140 -17.85 10.37 14.23
CA GLU A 140 -18.52 9.13 14.62
C GLU A 140 -17.86 7.87 14.05
N GLU A 141 -17.14 7.97 12.94
CA GLU A 141 -16.42 6.85 12.34
C GLU A 141 -15.12 6.50 13.09
N LYS A 142 -14.63 7.38 13.97
CA LYS A 142 -13.44 7.15 14.81
C LYS A 142 -12.21 6.66 14.02
N ARG A 143 -11.98 7.24 12.83
CA ARG A 143 -10.95 6.76 11.89
C ARG A 143 -9.54 6.75 12.49
N VAL A 144 -9.21 7.72 13.34
CA VAL A 144 -7.89 7.80 14.00
C VAL A 144 -7.73 6.69 15.04
N GLU A 145 -8.76 6.43 15.83
CA GLU A 145 -8.79 5.35 16.82
C GLU A 145 -8.68 3.99 16.13
N ARG A 146 -9.38 3.81 15.02
CA ARG A 146 -9.30 2.59 14.20
C ARG A 146 -7.89 2.32 13.68
N LEU A 147 -7.17 3.33 13.19
CA LEU A 147 -5.78 3.18 12.77
C LEU A 147 -4.84 2.77 13.92
N ARG A 148 -5.23 3.00 15.17
CA ARG A 148 -4.47 2.61 16.35
C ARG A 148 -4.90 1.27 16.93
N SER A 149 -5.98 0.71 16.44
CA SER A 149 -6.47 -0.59 16.89
C SER A 149 -5.49 -1.70 16.50
N PRO A 150 -5.19 -2.64 17.38
CA PRO A 150 -4.42 -3.84 17.03
C PRO A 150 -5.25 -4.83 16.20
N GLU A 151 -6.58 -4.65 16.14
CA GLU A 151 -7.49 -5.54 15.44
C GLU A 151 -7.70 -5.08 13.99
N PRO A 152 -7.24 -5.83 12.97
CA PRO A 152 -7.36 -5.43 11.56
C PRO A 152 -8.80 -5.21 11.09
N ASP A 153 -9.78 -5.86 11.72
CA ASP A 153 -11.19 -5.71 11.37
C ASP A 153 -11.76 -4.34 11.75
N ASP A 154 -11.23 -3.70 12.78
CA ASP A 154 -11.58 -2.33 13.12
C ASP A 154 -11.23 -1.32 12.02
N ASN A 155 -10.27 -1.66 11.17
CA ASN A 155 -9.79 -0.81 10.08
C ASN A 155 -10.68 -0.87 8.82
N ARG A 156 -11.80 -1.60 8.87
CA ARG A 156 -12.73 -1.73 7.75
C ARG A 156 -13.87 -0.73 7.85
N ILE A 157 -13.73 0.41 7.17
CA ILE A 157 -14.70 1.51 7.26
C ILE A 157 -14.94 2.25 5.94
N THR A 158 -14.00 2.19 4.98
CA THR A 158 -14.10 3.00 3.76
C THR A 158 -15.01 2.40 2.70
N TYR A 159 -15.28 3.18 1.66
CA TYR A 159 -16.01 2.74 0.46
C TYR A 159 -15.10 2.05 -0.59
N GLY A 160 -13.82 1.82 -0.26
CA GLY A 160 -12.84 1.21 -1.14
C GLY A 160 -11.50 1.95 -1.17
N CYS A 161 -11.50 3.25 -0.90
CA CYS A 161 -10.27 4.03 -0.72
C CYS A 161 -9.45 3.53 0.47
N ILE A 162 -8.16 3.82 0.45
CA ILE A 162 -7.23 3.47 1.50
C ILE A 162 -6.87 4.75 2.27
N ASN A 163 -7.06 4.76 3.61
CA ASN A 163 -6.67 5.89 4.43
C ASN A 163 -5.54 5.51 5.38
N ILE A 164 -4.59 6.42 5.54
CA ILE A 164 -3.43 6.26 6.41
C ILE A 164 -3.21 7.50 7.27
N SER A 165 -2.26 7.42 8.19
CA SER A 165 -1.86 8.56 8.99
C SER A 165 -1.36 9.70 8.09
N PRO A 166 -1.76 10.98 8.36
CA PRO A 166 -1.28 12.13 7.59
C PRO A 166 0.24 12.25 7.60
N MET A 167 0.87 11.97 8.74
CA MET A 167 2.32 12.05 8.89
C MET A 167 3.05 11.04 7.97
N PHE A 168 2.57 9.80 7.89
CA PHE A 168 3.16 8.79 7.01
C PHE A 168 2.92 9.14 5.53
N TYR A 169 1.73 9.66 5.21
CA TYR A 169 1.43 10.11 3.84
C TYR A 169 2.40 11.21 3.40
N GLU A 170 2.56 12.27 4.19
CA GLU A 170 3.40 13.42 3.82
C GLU A 170 4.89 13.10 3.82
N ASN A 171 5.37 12.29 4.76
CA ASN A 171 6.80 12.05 4.95
C ASN A 171 7.33 10.86 4.12
N VAL A 172 6.49 9.89 3.77
CA VAL A 172 6.89 8.67 3.07
C VAL A 172 6.23 8.56 1.70
N VAL A 173 4.89 8.53 1.64
CA VAL A 173 4.18 8.25 0.39
C VAL A 173 4.37 9.38 -0.61
N ARG A 174 4.11 10.61 -0.21
CA ARG A 174 4.13 11.77 -1.11
C ARG A 174 5.49 12.00 -1.78
N PRO A 175 6.64 11.98 -1.09
CA PRO A 175 7.93 12.15 -1.76
C PRO A 175 8.30 10.97 -2.64
N LEU A 176 8.03 9.73 -2.24
CA LEU A 176 8.36 8.55 -3.03
C LEU A 176 7.52 8.42 -4.30
N PHE A 177 6.23 8.75 -4.23
CA PHE A 177 5.28 8.68 -5.33
C PHE A 177 5.07 10.03 -6.03
N ALA A 178 5.99 10.99 -5.88
CA ALA A 178 5.94 12.28 -6.60
C ALA A 178 5.89 12.10 -8.14
N GLY A 179 6.46 11.01 -8.63
CA GLY A 179 6.32 10.54 -10.00
C GLY A 179 5.33 9.37 -10.09
N THR A 180 5.70 8.38 -10.89
CA THR A 180 4.95 7.13 -11.02
C THR A 180 5.46 6.09 -10.03
N GLY A 181 4.55 5.31 -9.44
CA GLY A 181 4.87 4.17 -8.61
C GLY A 181 3.95 2.98 -8.88
N VAL A 182 4.19 1.86 -8.24
CA VAL A 182 3.39 0.64 -8.36
C VAL A 182 2.75 0.31 -7.01
N VAL A 183 1.46 -0.02 -7.03
CA VAL A 183 0.71 -0.45 -5.85
C VAL A 183 0.21 -1.87 -6.08
N TYR A 184 0.56 -2.77 -5.16
CA TYR A 184 0.07 -4.14 -5.12
C TYR A 184 -0.93 -4.25 -3.97
N ILE A 185 -2.19 -4.53 -4.28
CA ILE A 185 -3.23 -4.79 -3.28
C ILE A 185 -3.43 -6.30 -3.22
N VAL A 186 -3.04 -6.88 -2.08
CA VAL A 186 -3.04 -8.33 -1.89
C VAL A 186 -4.46 -8.86 -1.72
N PRO A 187 -4.85 -9.95 -2.42
CA PRO A 187 -6.18 -10.50 -2.31
C PRO A 187 -6.43 -11.20 -0.97
N GLU A 188 -7.62 -10.98 -0.40
CA GLU A 188 -8.08 -11.68 0.80
C GLU A 188 -8.54 -13.10 0.49
N LYS A 189 -9.43 -13.24 -0.49
CA LYS A 189 -10.13 -14.50 -0.82
C LYS A 189 -9.48 -15.23 -1.99
N ARG A 190 -9.07 -14.49 -3.03
CA ARG A 190 -8.52 -15.08 -4.25
C ARG A 190 -7.10 -15.60 -4.04
N PRO A 191 -6.67 -16.61 -4.83
CA PRO A 191 -5.27 -16.99 -4.90
C PRO A 191 -4.40 -15.87 -5.51
N LEU A 192 -3.14 -15.75 -5.07
CA LEU A 192 -2.18 -14.80 -5.63
C LEU A 192 -2.01 -14.95 -7.14
N ALA A 193 -1.94 -16.19 -7.62
CA ALA A 193 -1.75 -16.51 -9.04
C ALA A 193 -2.91 -16.04 -9.93
N SER A 194 -4.13 -15.93 -9.41
CA SER A 194 -5.27 -15.40 -10.16
C SER A 194 -5.32 -13.87 -10.17
N THR A 195 -4.62 -13.23 -9.24
CA THR A 195 -4.60 -11.77 -9.08
C THR A 195 -3.38 -11.15 -9.75
N PHE A 196 -2.25 -11.83 -9.71
CA PHE A 196 -0.97 -11.35 -10.25
C PHE A 196 -0.45 -12.29 -11.35
N PRO A 197 -0.71 -11.99 -12.64
CA PRO A 197 -0.29 -12.84 -13.75
C PRO A 197 1.23 -13.05 -13.83
N GLY A 198 2.03 -12.04 -13.44
CA GLY A 198 3.50 -12.16 -13.36
C GLY A 198 3.93 -13.19 -12.33
N TYR A 199 3.35 -13.12 -11.14
CA TYR A 199 3.56 -14.11 -10.08
C TYR A 199 3.14 -15.52 -10.53
N ALA A 200 1.99 -15.66 -11.21
CA ALA A 200 1.53 -16.94 -11.72
C ALA A 200 2.52 -17.57 -12.71
N ARG A 201 3.15 -16.75 -13.58
CA ARG A 201 4.21 -17.22 -14.49
C ARG A 201 5.45 -17.65 -13.73
N ALA A 202 5.92 -16.83 -12.78
CA ALA A 202 7.08 -17.13 -11.95
C ALA A 202 6.89 -18.42 -11.16
N ARG A 203 5.72 -18.63 -10.57
CA ARG A 203 5.38 -19.84 -9.82
C ARG A 203 5.44 -21.09 -10.68
N ARG A 204 4.90 -21.06 -11.91
CA ARG A 204 5.00 -22.19 -12.86
C ARG A 204 6.44 -22.50 -13.28
N ALA A 205 7.32 -21.50 -13.24
CA ALA A 205 8.74 -21.64 -13.54
C ALA A 205 9.60 -22.01 -12.31
N GLY A 206 8.99 -22.23 -11.13
CA GLY A 206 9.74 -22.49 -9.88
C GLY A 206 10.50 -21.27 -9.33
N LEU A 207 10.14 -20.06 -9.75
CA LEU A 207 10.83 -18.81 -9.43
C LEU A 207 10.06 -17.96 -8.38
N THR A 208 9.49 -18.61 -7.36
CA THR A 208 8.82 -17.92 -6.26
C THR A 208 9.46 -18.25 -4.91
N PRO A 209 9.41 -17.34 -3.91
CA PRO A 209 9.88 -17.65 -2.58
C PRO A 209 9.16 -18.88 -2.02
N GLY A 210 9.91 -19.89 -1.52
CA GLY A 210 9.33 -21.11 -0.96
C GLY A 210 8.84 -22.13 -1.98
N GLY A 211 8.98 -21.90 -3.26
CA GLY A 211 8.72 -22.89 -4.29
C GLY A 211 9.84 -23.94 -4.31
N SER A 212 9.61 -25.08 -3.63
CA SER A 212 10.36 -26.31 -3.97
C SER A 212 9.89 -26.80 -5.34
N PRO A 213 10.83 -27.32 -6.18
CA PRO A 213 10.51 -27.86 -7.47
C PRO A 213 9.57 -29.08 -7.37
#